data_10569fcc6bde662b845816a269cf40d9
#
_entry.id   10569fcc6bde662b845816a269cf40d9
#
_cell.length_a   1.000
_cell.length_b   1.000
_cell.length_c   1.000
_cell.angle_alpha   90.00
_cell.angle_beta   90.00
_cell.angle_gamma   90.00
#
_symmetry.space_group_name_H-M   'P 1'
#
loop_
_entity.id
_entity.type
_entity.pdbx_description
1 polymer ?
#
loop_
_entity_poly.entity_id
_entity_poly.type
_entity_poly.pdbx_seq_one_letter_code
_entity_poly.pdbx_strand_id
1 'polypeptide(L)'
;GPVAALPSKENWLSTEFCDKCDCLVVETPYYRAKLSSDGSFVSLYDKELDREWVKEGCGFNKLHLYADNPGVYDAWDILPNYKDVQVALNVDKPLALVSSDGSSAEFAVTFTTEKSTWKMILRFFADSRAIEVENVVDWDEKHKLVKVNFGPDVLTRELVCDTSAGFVKRDLTKNTSWQQARFEVCHHKWCDMSESGSGIAIINEGKYGVGLEKDEISLSLLRATIRPDITSDIGHHDFCYTILPHSGDAVEAQVNKTAMEYNVPLCKSNVTVPAALRDTLNNCGLYLQAMKR
;
A
#
# COMPACT_ATOMS: atom_id res chain seq x y z
N GLY A 1 -4.35 -22.61 23.88
CA GLY A 1 -3.21 -22.25 24.69
C GLY A 1 -2.77 -20.85 24.31
N PRO A 2 -2.12 -20.06 25.21
CA PRO A 2 -1.61 -18.76 24.83
C PRO A 2 -0.60 -18.96 23.70
N VAL A 3 -0.73 -18.16 22.63
CA VAL A 3 0.30 -18.04 21.60
C VAL A 3 1.55 -17.55 22.34
N ALA A 4 2.60 -18.37 22.38
CA ALA A 4 3.86 -17.95 22.98
C ALA A 4 4.33 -16.71 22.21
N ALA A 5 4.53 -15.61 22.92
CA ALA A 5 5.15 -14.44 22.35
C ALA A 5 6.51 -14.87 21.78
N LEU A 6 6.76 -14.59 20.51
CA LEU A 6 8.07 -14.80 19.92
C LEU A 6 9.10 -13.99 20.73
N PRO A 7 10.29 -14.53 20.98
CA PRO A 7 11.31 -13.81 21.73
C PRO A 7 11.64 -12.50 21.02
N SER A 8 11.57 -11.38 21.73
CA SER A 8 12.00 -10.08 21.24
C SER A 8 13.44 -10.18 20.76
N LYS A 9 13.69 -9.87 19.49
CA LYS A 9 15.05 -9.74 18.98
C LYS A 9 15.64 -8.47 19.60
N GLU A 10 16.54 -8.59 20.54
CA GLU A 10 17.29 -7.43 21.04
C GLU A 10 18.00 -6.74 19.87
N ASN A 11 17.88 -5.41 19.78
CA ASN A 11 18.52 -4.56 18.77
C ASN A 11 18.13 -4.86 17.30
N TRP A 12 16.87 -5.19 17.02
CA TRP A 12 16.38 -5.41 15.66
C TRP A 12 16.21 -4.12 14.85
N LEU A 13 16.11 -2.97 15.52
CA LEU A 13 15.91 -1.66 14.92
C LEU A 13 17.09 -0.74 15.21
N SER A 14 17.56 -0.03 14.20
CA SER A 14 18.45 1.12 14.35
C SER A 14 17.92 2.29 13.52
N THR A 15 18.00 3.49 14.07
CA THR A 15 17.58 4.72 13.39
C THR A 15 18.68 5.78 13.47
N GLU A 16 18.97 6.43 12.35
CA GLU A 16 19.96 7.49 12.25
C GLU A 16 19.46 8.57 11.29
N PHE A 17 19.70 9.84 11.63
CA PHE A 17 19.45 10.93 10.68
C PHE A 17 20.69 11.16 9.84
N CYS A 18 20.53 11.20 8.53
CA CYS A 18 21.59 11.44 7.56
C CYS A 18 21.53 12.86 7.02
N ASP A 19 22.39 13.75 7.53
CA ASP A 19 22.45 15.15 7.09
C ASP A 19 22.76 15.32 5.60
N LYS A 20 23.47 14.35 4.99
CA LYS A 20 23.87 14.45 3.58
C LYS A 20 22.70 14.28 2.60
N CYS A 21 21.71 13.47 2.96
CA CYS A 21 20.54 13.22 2.13
C CYS A 21 19.25 13.77 2.74
N ASP A 22 19.34 14.44 3.88
CA ASP A 22 18.19 14.99 4.64
C ASP A 22 17.10 13.94 4.84
N CYS A 23 17.50 12.74 5.27
CA CYS A 23 16.60 11.63 5.43
C CYS A 23 16.84 10.84 6.71
N LEU A 24 15.79 10.20 7.21
CA LEU A 24 15.83 9.25 8.30
C LEU A 24 16.24 7.88 7.75
N VAL A 25 17.34 7.33 8.22
CA VAL A 25 17.75 5.94 7.91
C VAL A 25 17.17 5.01 8.94
N VAL A 26 16.47 3.98 8.50
CA VAL A 26 15.87 2.93 9.32
C VAL A 26 16.47 1.58 8.92
N GLU A 27 17.13 0.93 9.85
CA GLU A 27 17.69 -0.40 9.68
C GLU A 27 16.83 -1.42 10.42
N THR A 28 16.40 -2.44 9.71
CA THR A 28 15.67 -3.61 10.24
C THR A 28 16.38 -4.91 9.82
N PRO A 29 15.94 -6.09 10.26
CA PRO A 29 16.50 -7.35 9.75
C PRO A 29 16.40 -7.51 8.24
N TYR A 30 15.34 -6.95 7.63
CA TYR A 30 15.05 -7.12 6.20
C TYR A 30 15.54 -5.95 5.36
N TYR A 31 15.48 -4.72 5.89
CA TYR A 31 15.67 -3.52 5.08
C TYR A 31 16.68 -2.55 5.67
N ARG A 32 17.30 -1.82 4.76
CA ARG A 32 17.86 -0.49 5.02
C ARG A 32 17.04 0.52 4.24
N ALA A 33 16.15 1.22 4.94
CA ALA A 33 15.28 2.22 4.35
C ALA A 33 15.82 3.63 4.58
N LYS A 34 15.68 4.52 3.58
CA LYS A 34 15.88 5.96 3.72
C LYS A 34 14.56 6.65 3.46
N LEU A 35 14.09 7.38 4.45
CA LEU A 35 12.79 8.04 4.45
C LEU A 35 12.97 9.55 4.49
N SER A 36 12.29 10.27 3.61
CA SER A 36 12.24 11.73 3.66
C SER A 36 11.27 12.20 4.74
N SER A 37 11.28 13.50 5.02
CA SER A 37 10.46 14.13 6.06
C SER A 37 8.95 13.95 5.83
N ASP A 38 8.51 13.68 4.60
CA ASP A 38 7.12 13.41 4.23
C ASP A 38 6.73 11.91 4.29
N GLY A 39 7.64 11.03 4.77
CA GLY A 39 7.39 9.59 4.86
C GLY A 39 7.51 8.83 3.53
N SER A 40 7.92 9.49 2.46
CA SER A 40 8.25 8.80 1.22
C SER A 40 9.61 8.11 1.31
N PHE A 41 9.75 6.98 0.62
CA PHE A 41 11.02 6.27 0.55
C PHE A 41 11.90 6.89 -0.53
N VAL A 42 13.09 7.31 -0.12
CA VAL A 42 14.19 7.68 -1.03
C VAL A 42 14.95 6.42 -1.46
N SER A 43 14.97 5.40 -0.60
CA SER A 43 15.60 4.11 -0.83
C SER A 43 14.95 3.07 0.07
N LEU A 44 14.76 1.87 -0.46
CA LEU A 44 14.32 0.68 0.27
C LEU A 44 15.19 -0.50 -0.18
N TYR A 45 16.38 -0.59 0.38
CA TYR A 45 17.30 -1.68 0.08
C TYR A 45 16.94 -2.93 0.89
N ASP A 46 16.72 -4.01 0.17
CA ASP A 46 16.39 -5.34 0.69
C ASP A 46 17.66 -6.14 0.94
N LYS A 47 17.90 -6.50 2.19
CA LYS A 47 19.12 -7.19 2.62
C LYS A 47 19.16 -8.67 2.25
N GLU A 48 17.99 -9.30 2.10
CA GLU A 48 17.91 -10.72 1.73
C GLU A 48 17.94 -10.93 0.22
N LEU A 49 17.28 -10.04 -0.53
CA LEU A 49 17.23 -10.10 -1.98
C LEU A 49 18.38 -9.33 -2.65
N ASP A 50 19.20 -8.62 -1.85
CA ASP A 50 20.36 -7.82 -2.30
C ASP A 50 19.98 -6.85 -3.43
N ARG A 51 18.87 -6.07 -3.22
CA ARG A 51 18.36 -5.16 -4.26
C ARG A 51 17.74 -3.88 -3.69
N GLU A 52 17.76 -2.83 -4.49
CA GLU A 52 17.01 -1.61 -4.26
C GLU A 52 15.60 -1.75 -4.86
N TRP A 53 14.58 -1.32 -4.11
CA TRP A 53 13.20 -1.36 -4.58
C TRP A 53 12.71 -0.03 -5.14
N VAL A 54 13.32 1.08 -4.76
CA VAL A 54 12.89 2.42 -5.20
C VAL A 54 13.60 2.78 -6.50
N LYS A 55 12.84 3.00 -7.56
CA LYS A 55 13.37 3.46 -8.83
C LYS A 55 13.86 4.89 -8.73
N GLU A 56 15.05 5.17 -9.21
CA GLU A 56 15.63 6.51 -9.22
C GLU A 56 14.72 7.51 -9.97
N GLY A 57 14.45 8.64 -9.34
CA GLY A 57 13.59 9.70 -9.89
C GLY A 57 12.09 9.45 -9.78
N CYS A 58 11.65 8.30 -9.24
CA CYS A 58 10.24 8.00 -8.99
C CYS A 58 9.87 8.22 -7.53
N GLY A 59 8.59 8.54 -7.28
CA GLY A 59 8.05 8.56 -5.93
C GLY A 59 7.78 7.15 -5.41
N PHE A 60 8.00 6.91 -4.11
CA PHE A 60 7.64 5.65 -3.49
C PHE A 60 7.03 5.90 -2.11
N ASN A 61 5.80 5.46 -1.90
CA ASN A 61 4.96 5.83 -0.75
C ASN A 61 4.75 7.35 -0.66
N LYS A 62 4.67 8.03 -1.79
CA LYS A 62 4.54 9.48 -1.86
C LYS A 62 3.09 9.90 -2.05
N LEU A 63 2.56 10.68 -1.10
CA LEU A 63 1.22 11.24 -1.20
C LEU A 63 1.17 12.41 -2.18
N HIS A 64 0.12 12.42 -2.99
CA HIS A 64 -0.22 13.50 -3.91
C HIS A 64 -1.67 13.89 -3.75
N LEU A 65 -1.92 15.19 -3.75
CA LEU A 65 -3.25 15.77 -3.76
C LEU A 65 -3.48 16.47 -5.10
N TYR A 66 -4.52 16.08 -5.81
CA TYR A 66 -4.88 16.63 -7.12
C TYR A 66 -6.21 17.35 -7.05
N ALA A 67 -6.37 18.39 -7.87
CA ALA A 67 -7.68 18.94 -8.16
C ALA A 67 -8.44 17.96 -9.06
N ASP A 68 -9.65 17.57 -8.66
CA ASP A 68 -10.47 16.58 -9.36
C ASP A 68 -11.86 17.16 -9.66
N ASN A 69 -12.04 17.64 -10.87
CA ASN A 69 -13.28 18.27 -11.30
C ASN A 69 -13.69 17.80 -12.69
N PRO A 70 -14.17 16.55 -12.84
CA PRO A 70 -14.55 15.98 -14.13
C PRO A 70 -15.90 16.48 -14.67
N GLY A 71 -16.53 17.45 -14.02
CA GLY A 71 -17.80 18.04 -14.46
C GLY A 71 -19.02 17.48 -13.73
N VAL A 72 -20.10 17.19 -14.45
CA VAL A 72 -21.43 16.94 -13.85
C VAL A 72 -21.51 15.59 -13.11
N TYR A 73 -20.76 14.58 -13.57
CA TYR A 73 -20.81 13.21 -13.05
C TYR A 73 -19.51 12.82 -12.34
N ASP A 74 -19.07 13.65 -11.43
CA ASP A 74 -17.77 13.57 -10.78
C ASP A 74 -17.56 12.28 -9.96
N ALA A 75 -18.63 11.63 -9.47
CA ALA A 75 -18.48 10.33 -8.80
C ALA A 75 -18.23 9.15 -9.77
N TRP A 76 -18.62 9.28 -11.04
CA TRP A 76 -18.53 8.19 -12.04
C TRP A 76 -17.36 8.32 -13.00
N ASP A 77 -16.78 9.50 -13.09
CA ASP A 77 -15.76 9.81 -14.11
C ASP A 77 -14.50 10.39 -13.46
N ILE A 78 -13.36 10.16 -14.11
CA ILE A 78 -12.07 10.75 -13.75
C ILE A 78 -11.39 11.20 -15.05
N LEU A 79 -10.90 12.43 -15.07
CA LEU A 79 -10.25 12.97 -16.26
C LEU A 79 -8.84 12.41 -16.42
N PRO A 80 -8.39 12.07 -17.66
CA PRO A 80 -7.03 11.59 -17.89
C PRO A 80 -5.94 12.57 -17.46
N ASN A 81 -6.26 13.84 -17.42
CA ASN A 81 -5.34 14.94 -17.07
C ASN A 81 -5.49 15.42 -15.61
N TYR A 82 -6.07 14.64 -14.71
CA TYR A 82 -6.20 15.04 -13.29
C TYR A 82 -4.85 15.37 -12.62
N LYS A 83 -3.76 14.79 -13.11
CA LYS A 83 -2.40 15.05 -12.61
C LYS A 83 -1.84 16.42 -12.97
N ASP A 84 -2.46 17.14 -13.93
CA ASP A 84 -1.98 18.45 -14.39
C ASP A 84 -2.09 19.53 -13.31
N VAL A 85 -3.00 19.36 -12.35
CA VAL A 85 -3.20 20.33 -11.27
C VAL A 85 -2.99 19.66 -9.92
N GLN A 86 -1.75 19.70 -9.47
CA GLN A 86 -1.39 19.27 -8.11
C GLN A 86 -1.69 20.38 -7.11
N VAL A 87 -2.29 20.02 -6.00
CA VAL A 87 -2.61 20.89 -4.86
C VAL A 87 -1.59 20.65 -3.75
N ALA A 88 -1.26 21.69 -3.00
CA ALA A 88 -0.32 21.57 -1.90
C ALA A 88 -0.87 20.66 -0.79
N LEU A 89 -0.05 19.72 -0.38
CA LEU A 89 -0.22 18.91 0.82
C LEU A 89 0.99 19.22 1.71
N ASN A 90 0.77 19.97 2.79
CA ASN A 90 1.87 20.50 3.59
C ASN A 90 2.23 19.53 4.71
N VAL A 91 3.51 19.30 4.91
CA VAL A 91 4.01 18.56 6.09
C VAL A 91 3.92 19.49 7.30
N ASP A 92 3.03 19.19 8.23
CA ASP A 92 2.86 19.90 9.50
C ASP A 92 3.84 19.37 10.57
N LYS A 93 3.91 18.04 10.69
CA LYS A 93 4.89 17.37 11.56
C LYS A 93 5.69 16.39 10.70
N PRO A 94 7.00 16.61 10.58
CA PRO A 94 7.85 15.73 9.77
C PRO A 94 7.92 14.32 10.38
N LEU A 95 8.29 13.35 9.55
CA LEU A 95 8.42 11.96 9.94
C LEU A 95 9.34 11.81 11.15
N ALA A 96 8.85 11.13 12.17
CA ALA A 96 9.61 10.83 13.37
C ALA A 96 9.20 9.46 13.95
N LEU A 97 10.13 8.82 14.66
CA LEU A 97 9.84 7.61 15.44
C LEU A 97 8.89 7.98 16.60
N VAL A 98 7.75 7.32 16.69
CA VAL A 98 6.73 7.57 17.73
C VAL A 98 6.63 6.44 18.74
N SER A 99 6.90 5.20 18.33
CA SER A 99 6.96 4.05 19.22
C SER A 99 7.88 2.97 18.67
N SER A 100 8.50 2.19 19.56
CA SER A 100 9.19 0.96 19.20
C SER A 100 9.19 -0.01 20.38
N ASP A 101 9.09 -1.29 20.06
CA ASP A 101 9.19 -2.38 21.02
C ASP A 101 10.04 -3.53 20.46
N GLY A 102 10.02 -4.71 21.07
CA GLY A 102 10.77 -5.87 20.60
C GLY A 102 10.25 -6.51 19.32
N SER A 103 9.12 -6.05 18.77
CA SER A 103 8.43 -6.65 17.62
C SER A 103 8.11 -5.67 16.50
N SER A 104 7.86 -4.40 16.79
CA SER A 104 7.47 -3.38 15.83
C SER A 104 8.03 -1.99 16.14
N ALA A 105 8.10 -1.15 15.12
CA ALA A 105 8.46 0.27 15.23
C ALA A 105 7.55 1.11 14.34
N GLU A 106 7.05 2.22 14.88
CA GLU A 106 6.12 3.13 14.23
C GLU A 106 6.76 4.49 14.01
N PHE A 107 6.66 4.98 12.79
CA PHE A 107 7.10 6.31 12.38
C PHE A 107 5.88 7.08 11.87
N ALA A 108 5.67 8.29 12.35
CA ALA A 108 4.50 9.08 11.95
C ALA A 108 4.91 10.41 11.33
N VAL A 109 4.15 10.79 10.31
CA VAL A 109 4.17 12.11 9.68
C VAL A 109 2.75 12.66 9.67
N THR A 110 2.59 13.96 9.83
CA THR A 110 1.29 14.63 9.73
C THR A 110 1.31 15.65 8.61
N PHE A 111 0.28 15.59 7.77
CA PHE A 111 0.04 16.55 6.70
C PHE A 111 -1.19 17.38 7.01
N THR A 112 -1.23 18.57 6.43
CA THR A 112 -2.39 19.45 6.45
C THR A 112 -2.69 19.99 5.05
N THR A 113 -3.98 20.19 4.81
CA THR A 113 -4.49 20.98 3.71
C THR A 113 -5.13 22.24 4.29
N GLU A 114 -5.95 22.94 3.51
CA GLU A 114 -6.70 24.09 4.02
C GLU A 114 -7.72 23.70 5.12
N LYS A 115 -8.32 22.50 5.02
CA LYS A 115 -9.43 22.07 5.87
C LYS A 115 -9.28 20.69 6.50
N SER A 116 -8.26 19.94 6.10
CA SER A 116 -8.10 18.54 6.48
C SER A 116 -6.77 18.28 7.15
N THR A 117 -6.76 17.25 7.99
CA THR A 117 -5.54 16.70 8.58
C THR A 117 -5.37 15.24 8.18
N TRP A 118 -4.14 14.84 7.94
CA TRP A 118 -3.79 13.48 7.53
C TRP A 118 -2.58 13.01 8.34
N LYS A 119 -2.74 12.00 9.16
CA LYS A 119 -1.64 11.34 9.84
C LYS A 119 -1.36 10.02 9.14
N MET A 120 -0.13 9.85 8.65
CA MET A 120 0.36 8.59 8.09
C MET A 120 1.36 7.96 9.06
N ILE A 121 1.19 6.68 9.35
CA ILE A 121 2.01 5.91 10.29
C ILE A 121 2.61 4.73 9.52
N LEU A 122 3.93 4.72 9.38
CA LEU A 122 4.67 3.61 8.81
C LEU A 122 5.09 2.67 9.92
N ARG A 123 4.76 1.38 9.80
CA ARG A 123 5.11 0.35 10.77
C ARG A 123 6.02 -0.69 10.14
N PHE A 124 7.19 -0.86 10.75
CA PHE A 124 8.15 -1.94 10.44
C PHE A 124 8.09 -3.01 11.51
N PHE A 125 8.41 -4.26 11.14
CA PHE A 125 8.35 -5.41 12.03
C PHE A 125 9.70 -6.13 12.12
N ALA A 126 9.96 -6.73 13.29
CA ALA A 126 11.17 -7.49 13.55
C ALA A 126 11.19 -8.85 12.85
N ASP A 127 10.02 -9.41 12.54
CA ASP A 127 9.81 -10.77 12.03
C ASP A 127 8.96 -10.84 10.75
N SER A 128 8.68 -9.69 10.14
CA SER A 128 7.91 -9.59 8.88
C SER A 128 8.57 -8.66 7.88
N ARG A 129 8.48 -9.05 6.61
CA ARG A 129 8.87 -8.20 5.46
C ARG A 129 7.83 -7.13 5.13
N ALA A 130 6.62 -7.25 5.64
CA ALA A 130 5.56 -6.29 5.42
C ALA A 130 5.90 -4.93 6.04
N ILE A 131 5.64 -3.86 5.32
CA ILE A 131 5.68 -2.49 5.82
C ILE A 131 4.24 -1.99 5.78
N GLU A 132 3.61 -1.85 6.93
CA GLU A 132 2.24 -1.36 7.01
C GLU A 132 2.22 0.17 7.04
N VAL A 133 1.25 0.76 6.36
CA VAL A 133 1.03 2.20 6.32
C VAL A 133 -0.41 2.49 6.71
N GLU A 134 -0.59 2.85 7.96
CA GLU A 134 -1.87 3.26 8.51
C GLU A 134 -2.11 4.75 8.26
N ASN A 135 -3.33 5.09 7.90
CA ASN A 135 -3.73 6.46 7.61
C ASN A 135 -4.96 6.83 8.45
N VAL A 136 -4.82 7.89 9.23
CA VAL A 136 -5.88 8.47 10.05
C VAL A 136 -6.14 9.88 9.52
N VAL A 137 -7.35 10.11 9.03
CA VAL A 137 -7.66 11.31 8.24
C VAL A 137 -8.95 11.95 8.73
N ASP A 138 -8.88 13.24 9.05
CA ASP A 138 -10.06 14.10 9.18
C ASP A 138 -10.18 14.91 7.89
N TRP A 139 -11.15 14.54 7.04
CA TRP A 139 -11.27 15.04 5.67
C TRP A 139 -12.46 15.97 5.48
N ASP A 140 -12.21 17.21 5.01
CA ASP A 140 -13.23 18.22 4.67
C ASP A 140 -12.89 18.96 3.36
N GLU A 141 -12.43 18.23 2.36
CA GLU A 141 -12.12 18.79 1.04
C GLU A 141 -13.21 18.43 0.03
N LYS A 142 -13.31 19.23 -1.04
CA LYS A 142 -14.18 18.98 -2.19
C LYS A 142 -13.38 19.07 -3.48
N HIS A 143 -13.78 18.25 -4.48
CA HIS A 143 -13.10 18.20 -5.78
C HIS A 143 -11.59 17.95 -5.62
N LYS A 144 -11.24 17.01 -4.76
CA LYS A 144 -9.87 16.60 -4.50
C LYS A 144 -9.75 15.08 -4.63
N LEU A 145 -8.61 14.65 -5.15
CA LEU A 145 -8.22 13.24 -5.25
C LEU A 145 -6.87 13.07 -4.56
N VAL A 146 -6.83 12.22 -3.54
CA VAL A 146 -5.57 11.83 -2.90
C VAL A 146 -5.13 10.50 -3.45
N LYS A 147 -3.89 10.44 -3.89
CA LYS A 147 -3.24 9.20 -4.32
C LYS A 147 -1.90 9.03 -3.61
N VAL A 148 -1.51 7.77 -3.41
CA VAL A 148 -0.15 7.41 -3.01
C VAL A 148 0.54 6.72 -4.18
N ASN A 149 1.75 7.17 -4.50
CA ASN A 149 2.52 6.70 -5.65
C ASN A 149 3.57 5.68 -5.23
N PHE A 150 3.78 4.68 -6.10
CA PHE A 150 4.80 3.65 -5.96
C PHE A 150 5.50 3.47 -7.30
N GLY A 151 6.78 3.86 -7.36
CA GLY A 151 7.67 3.64 -8.49
C GLY A 151 8.74 2.61 -8.14
N PRO A 152 8.43 1.31 -8.15
CA PRO A 152 9.42 0.29 -7.84
C PRO A 152 10.41 0.11 -8.99
N ASP A 153 11.65 -0.22 -8.64
CA ASP A 153 12.68 -0.62 -9.62
C ASP A 153 12.48 -2.07 -10.03
N VAL A 154 11.41 -2.31 -10.78
CA VAL A 154 10.99 -3.62 -11.28
C VAL A 154 10.77 -3.54 -12.79
N LEU A 155 11.45 -4.40 -13.53
CA LEU A 155 11.34 -4.45 -14.98
C LEU A 155 10.14 -5.31 -15.40
N THR A 156 8.97 -4.71 -15.43
CA THR A 156 7.72 -5.36 -15.83
C THR A 156 6.91 -4.52 -16.81
N ARG A 157 6.04 -5.17 -17.56
CA ARG A 157 5.04 -4.51 -18.43
C ARG A 157 3.62 -4.69 -17.95
N GLU A 158 3.45 -5.41 -16.85
CA GLU A 158 2.15 -5.82 -16.35
C GLU A 158 2.03 -5.50 -14.86
N LEU A 159 0.86 -5.01 -14.45
CA LEU A 159 0.41 -5.00 -13.09
C LEU A 159 -0.55 -6.17 -12.90
N VAL A 160 -0.27 -7.08 -11.99
CA VAL A 160 -1.18 -8.15 -11.61
C VAL A 160 -2.15 -7.60 -10.57
N CYS A 161 -3.44 -7.69 -10.83
CA CYS A 161 -4.49 -7.12 -10.00
C CYS A 161 -5.43 -8.20 -9.48
N ASP A 162 -5.66 -8.24 -8.18
CA ASP A 162 -6.69 -9.10 -7.58
C ASP A 162 -8.09 -8.74 -8.10
N THR A 163 -8.92 -9.75 -8.28
CA THR A 163 -10.33 -9.65 -8.64
C THR A 163 -11.16 -10.60 -7.78
N SER A 164 -12.48 -10.55 -7.88
CA SER A 164 -13.37 -11.32 -7.02
C SER A 164 -13.18 -12.85 -7.07
N ALA A 165 -12.62 -13.38 -8.16
CA ALA A 165 -12.47 -14.84 -8.34
C ALA A 165 -11.10 -15.22 -8.94
N GLY A 166 -10.07 -14.43 -8.71
CA GLY A 166 -8.73 -14.65 -9.22
C GLY A 166 -7.98 -13.35 -9.40
N PHE A 167 -7.15 -13.25 -10.43
CA PHE A 167 -6.43 -12.03 -10.74
C PHE A 167 -6.43 -11.76 -12.26
N VAL A 168 -6.16 -10.52 -12.62
CA VAL A 168 -6.04 -10.07 -14.01
C VAL A 168 -4.74 -9.31 -14.19
N LYS A 169 -4.09 -9.48 -15.34
CA LYS A 169 -2.93 -8.71 -15.74
C LYS A 169 -3.36 -7.44 -16.45
N ARG A 170 -2.86 -6.30 -16.01
CA ARG A 170 -3.09 -4.98 -16.57
C ARG A 170 -1.81 -4.47 -17.23
N ASP A 171 -1.93 -4.06 -18.48
CA ASP A 171 -0.81 -3.56 -19.27
C ASP A 171 -0.39 -2.16 -18.77
N LEU A 172 0.89 -2.00 -18.43
CA LEU A 172 1.49 -0.71 -18.03
C LEU A 172 1.96 0.11 -19.23
N THR A 173 2.00 -0.48 -20.43
CA THR A 173 2.39 0.24 -21.63
C THR A 173 1.28 1.17 -22.14
N LYS A 174 1.65 2.27 -22.81
CA LYS A 174 0.74 3.30 -23.32
C LYS A 174 0.89 3.51 -24.83
N ASN A 175 1.18 2.43 -25.56
CA ASN A 175 1.52 2.51 -26.98
C ASN A 175 0.32 2.68 -27.93
N THR A 176 -0.87 2.29 -27.47
CA THR A 176 -2.11 2.39 -28.24
C THR A 176 -3.14 3.25 -27.53
N SER A 177 -4.14 3.77 -28.28
CA SER A 177 -5.26 4.53 -27.68
C SER A 177 -6.04 3.72 -26.64
N TRP A 178 -6.16 2.40 -26.82
CA TRP A 178 -6.77 1.48 -25.85
C TRP A 178 -5.98 1.41 -24.53
N GLN A 179 -4.65 1.36 -24.62
CA GLN A 179 -3.78 1.36 -23.46
C GLN A 179 -3.79 2.72 -22.76
N GLN A 180 -3.78 3.81 -23.53
CA GLN A 180 -3.88 5.18 -23.01
C GLN A 180 -5.21 5.41 -22.26
N ALA A 181 -6.32 4.89 -22.79
CA ALA A 181 -7.63 5.00 -22.16
C ALA A 181 -7.74 4.24 -20.82
N ARG A 182 -6.87 3.26 -20.58
CA ARG A 182 -6.80 2.50 -19.32
C ARG A 182 -5.77 3.10 -18.36
N PHE A 183 -5.86 4.39 -18.09
CA PHE A 183 -4.95 5.09 -17.18
C PHE A 183 -5.33 4.86 -15.71
N GLU A 184 -6.59 4.54 -15.42
CA GLU A 184 -7.10 4.09 -14.12
C GLU A 184 -7.80 2.73 -14.29
N VAL A 185 -7.53 1.82 -13.37
CA VAL A 185 -8.14 0.48 -13.35
C VAL A 185 -8.57 0.11 -11.93
N CYS A 186 -9.39 -0.93 -11.84
CA CYS A 186 -9.84 -1.47 -10.57
C CYS A 186 -9.02 -2.72 -10.23
N HIS A 187 -8.68 -2.84 -8.95
CA HIS A 187 -8.23 -4.06 -8.30
C HIS A 187 -9.01 -4.24 -6.99
N HIS A 188 -8.81 -5.34 -6.27
CA HIS A 188 -9.46 -5.53 -4.98
C HIS A 188 -8.42 -5.46 -3.84
N LYS A 189 -8.07 -6.59 -3.23
CA LYS A 189 -7.25 -6.62 -2.03
C LYS A 189 -5.76 -6.35 -2.27
N TRP A 190 -5.28 -6.59 -3.48
CA TRP A 190 -3.87 -6.40 -3.80
C TRP A 190 -3.62 -6.13 -5.28
N CYS A 191 -2.49 -5.50 -5.55
CA CYS A 191 -1.87 -5.47 -6.86
C CYS A 191 -0.36 -5.71 -6.72
N ASP A 192 0.27 -6.20 -7.79
CA ASP A 192 1.65 -6.65 -7.77
C ASP A 192 2.40 -6.32 -9.05
N MET A 193 3.63 -5.87 -8.88
CA MET A 193 4.61 -5.69 -9.95
C MET A 193 5.76 -6.66 -9.72
N SER A 194 5.89 -7.65 -10.59
CA SER A 194 6.96 -8.66 -10.50
C SER A 194 7.77 -8.75 -11.79
N GLU A 195 9.04 -9.09 -11.63
CA GLU A 195 9.95 -9.52 -12.67
C GLU A 195 10.47 -10.92 -12.37
N SER A 196 11.46 -11.40 -13.15
CA SER A 196 12.05 -12.72 -12.89
C SER A 196 12.73 -12.78 -11.52
N GLY A 197 12.13 -13.52 -10.60
CA GLY A 197 12.70 -13.85 -9.29
C GLY A 197 12.31 -12.96 -8.13
N SER A 198 11.65 -11.82 -8.35
CA SER A 198 11.20 -10.95 -7.26
C SER A 198 10.12 -9.96 -7.69
N GLY A 199 9.36 -9.47 -6.73
CA GLY A 199 8.27 -8.52 -6.94
C GLY A 199 7.95 -7.70 -5.70
N ILE A 200 7.03 -6.78 -5.88
CA ILE A 200 6.50 -5.96 -4.81
C ILE A 200 4.99 -5.84 -4.94
N ALA A 201 4.29 -6.26 -3.90
CA ALA A 201 2.85 -6.17 -3.82
C ALA A 201 2.42 -4.98 -2.95
N ILE A 202 1.32 -4.34 -3.35
CA ILE A 202 0.59 -3.39 -2.53
C ILE A 202 -0.73 -4.04 -2.13
N ILE A 203 -0.88 -4.31 -0.85
CA ILE A 203 -2.10 -4.87 -0.24
C ILE A 203 -2.88 -3.73 0.38
N ASN A 204 -4.19 -3.72 0.28
CA ASN A 204 -5.01 -2.63 0.81
C ASN A 204 -6.33 -3.11 1.43
N GLU A 205 -6.96 -2.22 2.20
CA GLU A 205 -8.29 -2.39 2.78
C GLU A 205 -9.30 -1.50 2.04
N GLY A 206 -9.90 -2.05 0.97
CA GLY A 206 -11.02 -1.39 0.29
C GLY A 206 -10.66 -0.18 -0.59
N LYS A 207 -9.39 0.01 -0.95
CA LYS A 207 -8.95 1.07 -1.87
C LYS A 207 -8.74 0.47 -3.26
N TYR A 208 -9.78 0.52 -4.10
CA TYR A 208 -9.85 -0.29 -5.33
C TYR A 208 -9.32 0.39 -6.59
N GLY A 209 -9.17 1.71 -6.59
CA GLY A 209 -8.68 2.45 -7.75
C GLY A 209 -7.15 2.47 -7.82
N VAL A 210 -6.57 2.12 -8.96
CA VAL A 210 -5.13 2.24 -9.20
C VAL A 210 -4.86 2.89 -10.54
N GLY A 211 -4.07 3.95 -10.53
CA GLY A 211 -3.56 4.61 -11.73
C GLY A 211 -2.36 3.84 -12.28
N LEU A 212 -2.31 3.73 -13.59
CA LEU A 212 -1.25 3.03 -14.32
C LEU A 212 -0.36 4.02 -15.06
N GLU A 213 0.92 4.01 -14.76
CA GLU A 213 1.98 4.65 -15.54
C GLU A 213 3.04 3.61 -15.89
N LYS A 214 3.92 3.96 -16.82
CA LYS A 214 4.94 3.01 -17.30
C LYS A 214 5.82 2.44 -16.20
N ASP A 215 6.24 3.30 -15.27
CA ASP A 215 7.23 2.96 -14.23
C ASP A 215 6.68 3.22 -12.81
N GLU A 216 5.39 3.51 -12.69
CA GLU A 216 4.78 3.92 -11.43
C GLU A 216 3.30 3.52 -11.40
N ILE A 217 2.83 3.07 -10.27
CA ILE A 217 1.41 2.91 -9.97
C ILE A 217 0.99 3.88 -8.89
N SER A 218 -0.29 4.26 -8.86
CA SER A 218 -0.81 5.15 -7.83
C SER A 218 -2.14 4.65 -7.29
N LEU A 219 -2.18 4.31 -5.99
CA LEU A 219 -3.38 3.88 -5.30
C LEU A 219 -4.25 5.10 -4.95
N SER A 220 -5.52 5.07 -5.30
CA SER A 220 -6.50 6.10 -4.91
C SER A 220 -6.93 5.87 -3.47
N LEU A 221 -6.76 6.89 -2.62
CA LEU A 221 -7.04 6.80 -1.18
C LEU A 221 -8.38 7.45 -0.81
N LEU A 222 -8.57 8.71 -1.20
CA LEU A 222 -9.81 9.46 -1.00
C LEU A 222 -10.13 10.31 -2.23
N ARG A 223 -11.44 10.49 -2.49
CA ARG A 223 -11.92 11.29 -3.61
C ARG A 223 -13.18 12.05 -3.23
N ALA A 224 -13.04 13.33 -2.99
CA ALA A 224 -14.12 14.20 -2.51
C ALA A 224 -15.03 14.70 -3.67
N THR A 225 -15.83 13.83 -4.22
CA THR A 225 -16.85 14.17 -5.21
C THR A 225 -18.03 14.92 -4.56
N ILE A 226 -18.82 15.65 -5.35
CA ILE A 226 -20.00 16.37 -4.84
C ILE A 226 -21.32 15.87 -5.43
N ARG A 227 -21.30 14.93 -6.36
CA ARG A 227 -22.50 14.37 -6.99
C ARG A 227 -22.40 12.84 -7.10
N PRO A 228 -23.47 12.12 -6.74
CA PRO A 228 -24.79 12.60 -6.30
C PRO A 228 -24.82 13.06 -4.85
N ASP A 229 -23.78 12.77 -4.05
CA ASP A 229 -23.70 13.12 -2.64
C ASP A 229 -22.68 14.26 -2.41
N ILE A 230 -23.17 15.40 -1.94
CA ILE A 230 -22.36 16.59 -1.67
C ILE A 230 -21.40 16.40 -0.48
N THR A 231 -21.60 15.37 0.32
CA THR A 231 -20.81 15.03 1.51
C THR A 231 -19.93 13.79 1.31
N SER A 232 -19.81 13.32 0.06
CA SER A 232 -18.93 12.18 -0.27
C SER A 232 -17.55 12.33 0.33
N ASP A 233 -17.10 11.29 1.03
CA ASP A 233 -15.80 11.20 1.71
C ASP A 233 -15.52 12.27 2.79
N ILE A 234 -16.46 13.18 3.09
CA ILE A 234 -16.29 14.11 4.20
C ILE A 234 -16.46 13.37 5.52
N GLY A 235 -15.47 13.50 6.43
CA GLY A 235 -15.50 12.89 7.75
C GLY A 235 -14.17 12.26 8.15
N HIS A 236 -14.26 11.43 9.17
CA HIS A 236 -13.12 10.69 9.71
C HIS A 236 -12.94 9.36 8.97
N HIS A 237 -11.69 9.05 8.59
CA HIS A 237 -11.32 7.81 7.90
C HIS A 237 -10.10 7.19 8.56
N ASP A 238 -10.21 5.88 8.81
CA ASP A 238 -9.11 5.01 9.20
C ASP A 238 -8.97 3.91 8.13
N PHE A 239 -7.80 3.77 7.54
CA PHE A 239 -7.52 2.71 6.58
C PHE A 239 -6.03 2.43 6.51
N CYS A 240 -5.69 1.25 6.03
CA CYS A 240 -4.32 0.81 5.92
C CYS A 240 -4.03 0.25 4.51
N TYR A 241 -2.78 0.31 4.12
CA TYR A 241 -2.22 -0.49 3.03
C TYR A 241 -0.85 -1.01 3.44
N THR A 242 -0.42 -2.08 2.80
CA THR A 242 0.84 -2.75 3.10
C THR A 242 1.71 -2.82 1.86
N ILE A 243 2.97 -2.45 2.01
CA ILE A 243 4.02 -2.64 1.01
C ILE A 243 4.70 -3.97 1.34
N LEU A 244 4.68 -4.90 0.39
CA LEU A 244 5.22 -6.25 0.58
C LEU A 244 6.21 -6.61 -0.53
N PRO A 245 7.51 -6.31 -0.35
CA PRO A 245 8.55 -6.88 -1.20
C PRO A 245 8.67 -8.40 -1.00
N HIS A 246 8.88 -9.15 -2.09
CA HIS A 246 8.93 -10.61 -2.03
C HIS A 246 9.84 -11.21 -3.10
N SER A 247 10.26 -12.47 -2.90
CA SER A 247 10.89 -13.31 -3.91
C SER A 247 9.83 -13.99 -4.77
N GLY A 248 10.17 -14.30 -6.02
CA GLY A 248 9.25 -14.91 -6.98
C GLY A 248 8.20 -13.95 -7.52
N ASP A 249 7.20 -14.48 -8.20
CA ASP A 249 6.02 -13.72 -8.63
C ASP A 249 4.91 -13.71 -7.56
N ALA A 250 3.81 -13.01 -7.81
CA ALA A 250 2.68 -12.90 -6.88
C ALA A 250 2.10 -14.25 -6.44
N VAL A 251 2.15 -15.27 -7.30
CA VAL A 251 1.62 -16.61 -7.02
C VAL A 251 2.61 -17.40 -6.17
N GLU A 252 3.89 -17.39 -6.53
CA GLU A 252 4.97 -18.05 -5.79
C GLU A 252 5.12 -17.46 -4.38
N ALA A 253 5.01 -16.13 -4.26
CA ALA A 253 5.04 -15.40 -2.99
C ALA A 253 3.74 -15.52 -2.17
N GLN A 254 2.71 -16.18 -2.71
CA GLN A 254 1.41 -16.31 -2.05
C GLN A 254 0.79 -14.96 -1.63
N VAL A 255 0.94 -13.92 -2.44
CA VAL A 255 0.43 -12.57 -2.17
C VAL A 255 -1.06 -12.58 -1.85
N ASN A 256 -1.84 -13.39 -2.59
CA ASN A 256 -3.29 -13.53 -2.33
C ASN A 256 -3.59 -14.06 -0.92
N LYS A 257 -2.78 -15.01 -0.42
CA LYS A 257 -2.94 -15.53 0.95
C LYS A 257 -2.68 -14.44 1.98
N THR A 258 -1.56 -13.74 1.87
CA THR A 258 -1.20 -12.64 2.75
C THR A 258 -2.27 -11.55 2.74
N ALA A 259 -2.78 -11.18 1.54
CA ALA A 259 -3.84 -10.20 1.40
C ALA A 259 -5.18 -10.67 2.01
N MET A 260 -5.49 -11.96 1.94
CA MET A 260 -6.67 -12.53 2.61
C MET A 260 -6.53 -12.50 4.13
N GLU A 261 -5.37 -12.90 4.66
CA GLU A 261 -5.08 -12.86 6.11
C GLU A 261 -5.14 -11.42 6.64
N TYR A 262 -4.69 -10.46 5.85
CA TYR A 262 -4.73 -9.03 6.19
C TYR A 262 -6.16 -8.47 6.20
N ASN A 263 -6.99 -8.83 5.22
CA ASN A 263 -8.36 -8.29 5.07
C ASN A 263 -9.43 -9.05 5.85
N VAL A 264 -9.14 -10.29 6.29
CA VAL A 264 -10.11 -11.12 6.99
C VAL A 264 -9.64 -11.33 8.43
N PRO A 265 -10.25 -10.66 9.40
CA PRO A 265 -9.85 -10.79 10.79
C PRO A 265 -10.07 -12.22 11.29
N LEU A 266 -9.16 -12.69 12.13
CA LEU A 266 -9.28 -13.98 12.80
C LEU A 266 -10.51 -13.99 13.69
N CYS A 267 -11.51 -14.80 13.33
CA CYS A 267 -12.69 -15.01 14.16
C CYS A 267 -12.52 -16.23 15.06
N LYS A 268 -12.62 -16.04 16.36
CA LYS A 268 -12.68 -17.16 17.31
C LYS A 268 -14.03 -17.85 17.13
N SER A 269 -14.03 -19.14 16.75
CA SER A 269 -15.24 -19.93 16.54
C SER A 269 -15.22 -21.17 17.41
N ASN A 270 -16.39 -21.57 17.90
CA ASN A 270 -16.59 -22.86 18.60
C ASN A 270 -16.79 -24.02 17.61
N VAL A 271 -16.68 -23.76 16.29
CA VAL A 271 -16.79 -24.79 15.25
C VAL A 271 -15.45 -25.47 15.07
N THR A 272 -15.43 -26.77 15.28
CA THR A 272 -14.25 -27.59 15.00
C THR A 272 -14.26 -27.99 13.53
N VAL A 273 -13.26 -27.53 12.78
CA VAL A 273 -13.03 -28.01 11.42
C VAL A 273 -12.51 -29.44 11.49
N PRO A 274 -13.16 -30.43 10.83
CA PRO A 274 -12.67 -31.80 10.81
C PRO A 274 -11.22 -31.86 10.33
N ALA A 275 -10.39 -32.68 11.01
CA ALA A 275 -8.96 -32.78 10.70
C ALA A 275 -8.73 -33.14 9.21
N ALA A 276 -9.49 -34.09 8.68
CA ALA A 276 -9.38 -34.49 7.27
C ALA A 276 -9.64 -33.32 6.30
N LEU A 277 -10.62 -32.44 6.59
CA LEU A 277 -10.88 -31.27 5.75
C LEU A 277 -9.74 -30.26 5.85
N ARG A 278 -9.25 -29.97 7.06
CA ARG A 278 -8.11 -29.08 7.29
C ARG A 278 -6.86 -29.58 6.57
N ASP A 279 -6.55 -30.87 6.68
CA ASP A 279 -5.39 -31.49 6.06
C ASP A 279 -5.51 -31.48 4.52
N THR A 280 -6.70 -31.70 3.99
CA THR A 280 -6.98 -31.59 2.55
C THR A 280 -6.76 -30.16 2.06
N LEU A 281 -7.29 -29.16 2.75
CA LEU A 281 -7.13 -27.76 2.39
C LEU A 281 -5.65 -27.35 2.40
N ASN A 282 -4.91 -27.71 3.44
CA ASN A 282 -3.48 -27.40 3.55
C ASN A 282 -2.65 -28.08 2.45
N ASN A 283 -2.95 -29.35 2.13
CA ASN A 283 -2.21 -30.11 1.13
C ASN A 283 -2.50 -29.68 -0.32
N CYS A 284 -3.68 -29.10 -0.58
CA CYS A 284 -4.09 -28.66 -1.91
C CYS A 284 -3.87 -27.16 -2.16
N GLY A 285 -3.33 -26.42 -1.19
CA GLY A 285 -3.20 -24.96 -1.29
C GLY A 285 -4.54 -24.23 -1.39
N LEU A 286 -5.61 -24.82 -0.86
CA LEU A 286 -6.93 -24.24 -0.87
C LEU A 286 -7.22 -23.50 0.43
N TYR A 287 -8.02 -22.44 0.34
CA TYR A 287 -8.47 -21.66 1.49
C TYR A 287 -9.96 -21.83 1.72
N LEU A 288 -10.35 -22.04 2.97
CA LEU A 288 -11.74 -22.03 3.36
C LEU A 288 -12.22 -20.57 3.49
N GLN A 289 -12.96 -20.08 2.51
CA GLN A 289 -13.49 -18.71 2.52
C GLN A 289 -14.76 -18.57 3.35
N ALA A 290 -15.62 -19.58 3.38
CA ALA A 290 -16.85 -19.55 4.13
C ALA A 290 -17.30 -20.97 4.51
N MET A 291 -17.90 -21.09 5.70
CA MET A 291 -18.58 -22.30 6.14
C MET A 291 -19.99 -21.93 6.56
N LYS A 292 -21.00 -22.51 5.90
CA LYS A 292 -22.40 -22.36 6.25
C LYS A 292 -22.87 -23.58 7.06
N ARG A 293 -23.75 -23.32 8.05
CA ARG A 293 -24.44 -24.36 8.80
C ARG A 293 -25.54 -24.98 7.97
#